data_d7cb58ef665b1b7c4d01f273ea926f12
#
_entry.id   d7cb58ef665b1b7c4d01f273ea926f12
#
_cell.length_a   1.000
_cell.length_b   1.000
_cell.length_c   1.000
_cell.angle_alpha   90.00
_cell.angle_beta   90.00
_cell.angle_gamma   90.00
#
_symmetry.space_group_name_H-M   'P 1'
#
loop_
_entity.id
_entity.type
_entity.pdbx_description
1 polymer ?
#
loop_
_entity_poly.entity_id
_entity_poly.type
_entity_poly.pdbx_seq_one_letter_code
_entity_poly.pdbx_strand_id
1 'polypeptide(L)'
;MKNVKIKYINDYIDYFSSTVLNLKSQKEKIEKIFKILTKYQKKNAVHIFGNGGSASIASHFSMDLTNNSKIKCFSYNDTSTITCYSNDFKFENWISRVIEKYTNKNDLLILISSSGKSKNMINAVAAAKRKKFYKIITLTGFDSKNPLKQKGDLNIWVNSKSYNMIENTHQFILLLLVDMIKKLKK
;
A
#
# COMPACT_ATOMS: atom_id res chain seq x y z
N MET A 1 28.52 27.38 -4.83
CA MET A 1 28.17 25.99 -4.55
C MET A 1 27.39 25.77 -3.23
N LYS A 2 27.77 26.34 -2.07
CA LYS A 2 27.05 26.19 -0.79
C LYS A 2 25.59 26.66 -0.86
N ASN A 3 25.29 27.80 -1.42
CA ASN A 3 23.92 28.37 -1.49
C ASN A 3 22.96 27.56 -2.35
N VAL A 4 23.43 26.91 -3.42
CA VAL A 4 22.59 26.04 -4.27
C VAL A 4 22.19 24.79 -3.53
N LYS A 5 23.09 24.17 -2.72
CA LYS A 5 22.78 22.97 -1.91
C LYS A 5 21.76 23.27 -0.81
N ILE A 6 21.85 24.39 -0.13
CA ILE A 6 20.90 24.79 0.92
C ILE A 6 19.52 25.05 0.33
N LYS A 7 19.43 25.75 -0.80
CA LYS A 7 18.18 25.99 -1.50
C LYS A 7 17.51 24.67 -1.89
N TYR A 8 18.26 23.71 -2.44
CA TYR A 8 17.72 22.40 -2.82
C TYR A 8 17.14 21.63 -1.62
N ILE A 9 17.76 21.69 -0.45
CA ILE A 9 17.25 21.02 0.76
C ILE A 9 15.91 21.63 1.17
N ASN A 10 15.83 22.95 1.23
CA ASN A 10 14.59 23.65 1.60
C ASN A 10 13.46 23.36 0.60
N ASP A 11 13.75 23.50 -0.71
CA ASP A 11 12.79 23.20 -1.77
C ASP A 11 12.27 21.75 -1.69
N TYR A 12 13.15 20.80 -1.32
CA TYR A 12 12.78 19.39 -1.17
C TYR A 12 11.87 19.16 0.05
N ILE A 13 12.18 19.80 1.18
CA ILE A 13 11.36 19.75 2.40
C ILE A 13 10.00 20.38 2.15
N ASP A 14 9.95 21.54 1.50
CA ASP A 14 8.71 22.24 1.18
C ASP A 14 7.85 21.44 0.23
N TYR A 15 8.46 20.80 -0.78
CA TYR A 15 7.74 19.90 -1.70
C TYR A 15 7.16 18.69 -0.97
N PHE A 16 7.90 18.05 -0.07
CA PHE A 16 7.38 16.95 0.71
C PHE A 16 6.24 17.38 1.63
N SER A 17 6.44 18.51 2.34
CA SER A 17 5.43 19.09 3.23
C SER A 17 4.13 19.39 2.49
N SER A 18 4.21 20.03 1.33
CA SER A 18 3.04 20.31 0.49
C SER A 18 2.35 19.03 -0.01
N THR A 19 3.13 18.00 -0.34
CA THR A 19 2.60 16.70 -0.78
C THR A 19 1.81 16.03 0.34
N VAL A 20 2.32 16.07 1.57
CA VAL A 20 1.61 15.54 2.75
C VAL A 20 0.36 16.39 3.08
N LEU A 21 0.46 17.72 3.01
CA LEU A 21 -0.69 18.60 3.24
C LEU A 21 -1.84 18.36 2.26
N ASN A 22 -1.54 18.00 1.02
CA ASN A 22 -2.54 17.66 0.00
C ASN A 22 -3.39 16.43 0.37
N LEU A 23 -2.93 15.57 1.31
CA LEU A 23 -3.72 14.46 1.82
C LEU A 23 -4.99 14.91 2.55
N LYS A 24 -5.05 16.14 3.04
CA LYS A 24 -6.28 16.71 3.65
C LYS A 24 -7.47 16.61 2.70
N SER A 25 -7.26 16.75 1.39
CA SER A 25 -8.31 16.58 0.38
C SER A 25 -8.82 15.14 0.25
N GLN A 26 -8.10 14.16 0.79
CA GLN A 26 -8.47 12.75 0.78
C GLN A 26 -8.82 12.20 2.17
N LYS A 27 -9.03 13.08 3.16
CA LYS A 27 -9.37 12.73 4.54
C LYS A 27 -10.48 11.68 4.62
N GLU A 28 -11.58 11.89 3.92
CA GLU A 28 -12.72 10.95 3.92
C GLU A 28 -12.34 9.54 3.44
N LYS A 29 -11.42 9.43 2.46
CA LYS A 29 -10.95 8.12 1.99
C LYS A 29 -10.08 7.44 3.05
N ILE A 30 -9.21 8.19 3.72
CA ILE A 30 -8.38 7.68 4.81
C ILE A 30 -9.28 7.20 5.96
N GLU A 31 -10.30 7.98 6.33
CA GLU A 31 -11.29 7.58 7.33
C GLU A 31 -12.09 6.33 6.94
N LYS A 32 -12.46 6.19 5.66
CA LYS A 32 -13.12 4.97 5.15
C LYS A 32 -12.19 3.75 5.28
N ILE A 33 -10.91 3.88 4.95
CA ILE A 33 -9.93 2.80 5.11
C ILE A 33 -9.77 2.44 6.59
N PHE A 34 -9.65 3.44 7.46
CA PHE A 34 -9.60 3.24 8.91
C PHE A 34 -10.83 2.47 9.43
N LYS A 35 -12.04 2.87 9.03
CA LYS A 35 -13.29 2.17 9.39
C LYS A 35 -13.33 0.73 8.88
N ILE A 36 -12.82 0.48 7.67
CA ILE A 36 -12.69 -0.88 7.14
C ILE A 36 -11.77 -1.71 8.03
N LEU A 37 -10.58 -1.21 8.34
CA LEU A 37 -9.60 -1.92 9.17
C LEU A 37 -10.14 -2.20 10.58
N THR A 38 -10.79 -1.23 11.22
CA THR A 38 -11.28 -1.36 12.60
C THR A 38 -12.50 -2.25 12.76
N LYS A 39 -13.35 -2.31 11.73
CA LYS A 39 -14.53 -3.22 11.68
C LYS A 39 -14.19 -4.62 11.19
N TYR A 40 -12.95 -4.84 10.79
CA TYR A 40 -12.53 -6.08 10.17
C TYR A 40 -12.56 -7.26 11.15
N GLN A 41 -13.13 -8.39 10.72
CA GLN A 41 -13.33 -9.53 11.60
C GLN A 41 -12.01 -10.24 11.91
N LYS A 42 -11.78 -10.62 13.17
CA LYS A 42 -10.54 -11.26 13.66
C LYS A 42 -10.14 -12.55 12.93
N LYS A 43 -11.07 -13.24 12.29
CA LYS A 43 -10.82 -14.49 11.56
C LYS A 43 -10.20 -14.29 10.17
N ASN A 44 -10.25 -13.10 9.63
CA ASN A 44 -9.72 -12.74 8.31
C ASN A 44 -8.39 -12.01 8.44
N ALA A 45 -7.62 -11.93 7.36
CA ALA A 45 -6.32 -11.29 7.33
C ALA A 45 -6.26 -10.15 6.31
N VAL A 46 -5.36 -9.20 6.57
CA VAL A 46 -4.93 -8.18 5.61
C VAL A 46 -3.70 -8.70 4.89
N HIS A 47 -3.68 -8.63 3.58
CA HIS A 47 -2.52 -8.96 2.75
C HIS A 47 -2.05 -7.69 2.05
N ILE A 48 -0.76 -7.38 2.20
CA ILE A 48 -0.20 -6.15 1.64
C ILE A 48 1.00 -6.46 0.75
N PHE A 49 1.05 -5.83 -0.42
CA PHE A 49 2.12 -6.03 -1.40
C PHE A 49 2.64 -4.71 -1.96
N GLY A 50 3.93 -4.68 -2.25
CA GLY A 50 4.65 -3.62 -2.92
C GLY A 50 5.81 -4.17 -3.74
N ASN A 51 6.40 -3.36 -4.60
CA ASN A 51 7.67 -3.65 -5.27
C ASN A 51 8.75 -2.67 -4.78
N GLY A 52 10.01 -3.09 -4.70
CA GLY A 52 11.13 -2.22 -4.31
C GLY A 52 10.90 -1.52 -2.97
N GLY A 53 11.00 -0.19 -2.91
CA GLY A 53 10.73 0.59 -1.70
C GLY A 53 9.33 0.39 -1.16
N SER A 54 8.34 0.23 -2.03
CA SER A 54 6.97 -0.12 -1.62
C SER A 54 6.86 -1.50 -0.95
N ALA A 55 7.77 -2.45 -1.24
CA ALA A 55 7.83 -3.72 -0.53
C ALA A 55 8.31 -3.54 0.92
N SER A 56 9.31 -2.70 1.14
CA SER A 56 9.78 -2.34 2.49
C SER A 56 8.68 -1.69 3.32
N ILE A 57 7.92 -0.78 2.71
CA ILE A 57 6.74 -0.14 3.33
C ILE A 57 5.70 -1.19 3.70
N ALA A 58 5.42 -2.15 2.82
CA ALA A 58 4.48 -3.24 3.08
C ALA A 58 4.91 -4.10 4.28
N SER A 59 6.20 -4.45 4.37
CA SER A 59 6.75 -5.22 5.51
C SER A 59 6.62 -4.43 6.81
N HIS A 60 7.01 -3.16 6.84
CA HIS A 60 6.89 -2.31 8.02
C HIS A 60 5.44 -2.20 8.49
N PHE A 61 4.52 -1.85 7.59
CA PHE A 61 3.10 -1.75 7.93
C PHE A 61 2.53 -3.07 8.45
N SER A 62 2.86 -4.20 7.83
CA SER A 62 2.33 -5.50 8.24
C SER A 62 2.74 -5.87 9.67
N MET A 63 3.98 -5.61 10.03
CA MET A 63 4.50 -5.80 11.38
C MET A 63 3.80 -4.88 12.38
N ASP A 64 3.76 -3.58 12.10
CA ASP A 64 3.18 -2.59 12.99
C ASP A 64 1.66 -2.79 13.18
N LEU A 65 0.92 -3.07 12.12
CA LEU A 65 -0.52 -3.33 12.24
C LEU A 65 -0.78 -4.58 13.08
N THR A 66 -0.04 -5.65 12.86
CA THR A 66 -0.20 -6.90 13.62
C THR A 66 0.16 -6.70 15.10
N ASN A 67 1.26 -6.03 15.38
CA ASN A 67 1.74 -5.81 16.74
C ASN A 67 0.85 -4.83 17.54
N ASN A 68 0.39 -3.77 16.91
CA ASN A 68 -0.40 -2.71 17.58
C ASN A 68 -1.91 -2.94 17.52
N SER A 69 -2.40 -3.98 16.85
CA SER A 69 -3.82 -4.28 16.71
C SER A 69 -4.11 -5.78 16.90
N LYS A 70 -5.38 -6.17 16.82
CA LYS A 70 -5.79 -7.59 16.75
C LYS A 70 -5.96 -8.04 15.29
N ILE A 71 -5.47 -7.27 14.33
CA ILE A 71 -5.61 -7.51 12.90
C ILE A 71 -4.37 -8.24 12.42
N LYS A 72 -4.52 -9.44 11.90
CA LYS A 72 -3.42 -10.18 11.25
C LYS A 72 -3.12 -9.52 9.91
N CYS A 73 -1.88 -9.10 9.71
CA CYS A 73 -1.43 -8.52 8.45
C CYS A 73 -0.18 -9.24 7.96
N PHE A 74 -0.17 -9.62 6.68
CA PHE A 74 0.93 -10.36 6.07
C PHE A 74 1.48 -9.63 4.86
N SER A 75 2.80 -9.58 4.77
CA SER A 75 3.55 -9.26 3.55
C SER A 75 4.36 -10.50 3.14
N TYR A 76 4.62 -10.66 1.85
CA TYR A 76 5.27 -11.86 1.30
C TYR A 76 6.53 -11.46 0.53
N ASN A 77 7.38 -10.65 1.18
CA ASN A 77 8.58 -10.07 0.55
C ASN A 77 9.84 -10.90 0.81
N ASP A 78 9.69 -12.15 1.25
CA ASP A 78 10.83 -13.05 1.35
C ASP A 78 11.34 -13.47 -0.04
N THR A 79 12.66 -13.61 -0.14
CA THR A 79 13.34 -13.88 -1.40
C THR A 79 12.88 -15.18 -2.04
N SER A 80 12.68 -16.23 -1.24
CA SER A 80 12.28 -17.55 -1.74
C SER A 80 10.90 -17.52 -2.38
N THR A 81 9.92 -16.89 -1.75
CA THR A 81 8.56 -16.75 -2.32
C THR A 81 8.59 -15.99 -3.64
N ILE A 82 9.28 -14.84 -3.67
CA ILE A 82 9.34 -14.02 -4.89
C ILE A 82 10.06 -14.75 -6.01
N THR A 83 11.24 -15.34 -5.74
CA THR A 83 12.04 -15.99 -6.77
C THR A 83 11.39 -17.26 -7.29
N CYS A 84 10.86 -18.12 -6.42
CA CYS A 84 10.15 -19.33 -6.80
C CYS A 84 8.97 -19.01 -7.74
N TYR A 85 8.03 -18.19 -7.27
CA TYR A 85 6.85 -17.90 -8.09
C TYR A 85 7.16 -17.05 -9.33
N SER A 86 8.21 -16.21 -9.30
CA SER A 86 8.63 -15.46 -10.48
C SER A 86 9.28 -16.39 -11.52
N ASN A 87 10.08 -17.36 -11.09
CA ASN A 87 10.71 -18.34 -11.99
C ASN A 87 9.64 -19.23 -12.64
N ASP A 88 8.72 -19.76 -11.86
CA ASP A 88 7.76 -20.76 -12.33
C ASP A 88 6.59 -20.15 -13.11
N PHE A 89 6.17 -18.94 -12.75
CA PHE A 89 4.93 -18.31 -13.25
C PHE A 89 5.13 -16.90 -13.82
N LYS A 90 6.34 -16.41 -13.99
CA LYS A 90 6.75 -15.05 -14.36
C LYS A 90 6.48 -14.03 -13.25
N PHE A 91 7.33 -13.00 -13.17
CA PHE A 91 7.25 -11.94 -12.15
C PHE A 91 5.89 -11.24 -12.14
N GLU A 92 5.21 -11.11 -13.26
CA GLU A 92 3.89 -10.47 -13.34
C GLU A 92 2.77 -11.27 -12.64
N ASN A 93 3.01 -12.52 -12.26
CA ASN A 93 2.01 -13.41 -11.67
C ASN A 93 2.32 -13.85 -10.24
N TRP A 94 3.51 -13.57 -9.69
CA TRP A 94 3.90 -14.09 -8.38
C TRP A 94 2.91 -13.70 -7.27
N ILE A 95 2.42 -12.44 -7.23
CA ILE A 95 1.44 -12.01 -6.23
C ILE A 95 0.11 -12.77 -6.42
N SER A 96 -0.32 -12.96 -7.65
CA SER A 96 -1.53 -13.75 -7.95
C SER A 96 -1.43 -15.16 -7.41
N ARG A 97 -0.26 -15.79 -7.50
CA ARG A 97 -0.01 -17.12 -6.95
C ARG A 97 -0.03 -17.15 -5.43
N VAL A 98 0.56 -16.14 -4.78
CA VAL A 98 0.46 -15.99 -3.33
C VAL A 98 -1.02 -15.85 -2.91
N ILE A 99 -1.78 -15.01 -3.60
CA ILE A 99 -3.22 -14.83 -3.31
C ILE A 99 -3.97 -16.16 -3.45
N GLU A 100 -3.72 -16.93 -4.51
CA GLU A 100 -4.38 -18.21 -4.74
C GLU A 100 -4.08 -19.24 -3.64
N LYS A 101 -2.84 -19.29 -3.16
CA LYS A 101 -2.36 -20.34 -2.25
C LYS A 101 -2.50 -20.01 -0.76
N TYR A 102 -2.29 -18.75 -0.37
CA TYR A 102 -2.13 -18.37 1.05
C TYR A 102 -3.27 -17.52 1.62
N THR A 103 -4.27 -17.15 0.80
CA THR A 103 -5.32 -16.25 1.25
C THR A 103 -6.70 -16.89 1.24
N ASN A 104 -7.64 -16.27 1.93
CA ASN A 104 -8.99 -16.77 2.06
C ASN A 104 -10.04 -15.79 1.48
N LYS A 105 -11.23 -16.30 1.21
CA LYS A 105 -12.39 -15.45 0.93
C LYS A 105 -12.61 -14.46 2.07
N ASN A 106 -13.02 -13.25 1.71
CA ASN A 106 -13.24 -12.12 2.62
C ASN A 106 -11.98 -11.54 3.27
N ASP A 107 -10.77 -11.95 2.88
CA ASP A 107 -9.55 -11.23 3.26
C ASP A 107 -9.52 -9.82 2.65
N LEU A 108 -8.67 -8.95 3.17
CA LEU A 108 -8.46 -7.58 2.70
C LEU A 108 -7.14 -7.49 1.93
N LEU A 109 -7.14 -6.85 0.78
CA LEU A 109 -5.94 -6.61 -0.02
C LEU A 109 -5.55 -5.14 0.01
N ILE A 110 -4.27 -4.86 0.26
CA ILE A 110 -3.64 -3.55 0.09
C ILE A 110 -2.52 -3.67 -0.93
N LEU A 111 -2.55 -2.83 -1.96
CA LEU A 111 -1.53 -2.80 -3.02
C LEU A 111 -0.88 -1.42 -3.08
N ILE A 112 0.45 -1.39 -2.97
CA ILE A 112 1.25 -0.17 -3.06
C ILE A 112 2.01 -0.18 -4.38
N SER A 113 1.74 0.80 -5.25
CA SER A 113 2.43 0.95 -6.52
C SER A 113 2.52 2.42 -6.90
N SER A 114 3.69 3.02 -6.79
CA SER A 114 3.87 4.45 -7.09
C SER A 114 3.39 4.79 -8.50
N SER A 115 3.76 4.02 -9.52
CA SER A 115 3.32 4.25 -10.90
C SER A 115 1.87 3.81 -11.17
N GLY A 116 1.34 2.88 -10.39
CA GLY A 116 0.05 2.23 -10.65
C GLY A 116 -0.02 1.41 -11.93
N LYS A 117 1.15 1.11 -12.57
CA LYS A 117 1.25 0.41 -13.86
C LYS A 117 1.89 -0.99 -13.75
N SER A 118 2.36 -1.40 -12.58
CA SER A 118 3.03 -2.68 -12.37
C SER A 118 2.08 -3.85 -12.66
N LYS A 119 2.43 -4.71 -13.60
CA LYS A 119 1.59 -5.82 -14.06
C LYS A 119 1.24 -6.80 -12.94
N ASN A 120 2.20 -7.13 -12.05
CA ASN A 120 1.95 -8.01 -10.91
C ASN A 120 0.89 -7.45 -9.96
N MET A 121 0.83 -6.12 -9.76
CA MET A 121 -0.21 -5.47 -8.95
C MET A 121 -1.58 -5.51 -9.65
N ILE A 122 -1.60 -5.30 -10.96
CA ILE A 122 -2.84 -5.38 -11.76
C ILE A 122 -3.40 -6.81 -11.76
N ASN A 123 -2.54 -7.81 -11.94
CA ASN A 123 -2.91 -9.21 -11.92
C ASN A 123 -3.37 -9.66 -10.52
N ALA A 124 -2.76 -9.11 -9.46
CA ALA A 124 -3.18 -9.34 -8.08
C ALA A 124 -4.64 -8.90 -7.83
N VAL A 125 -5.07 -7.76 -8.40
CA VAL A 125 -6.48 -7.33 -8.30
C VAL A 125 -7.42 -8.37 -8.92
N ALA A 126 -7.07 -8.91 -10.10
CA ALA A 126 -7.89 -9.92 -10.76
C ALA A 126 -7.98 -11.21 -9.92
N ALA A 127 -6.86 -11.66 -9.35
CA ALA A 127 -6.81 -12.82 -8.46
C ALA A 127 -7.66 -12.62 -7.19
N ALA A 128 -7.56 -11.45 -6.55
CA ALA A 128 -8.33 -11.11 -5.36
C ALA A 128 -9.85 -11.06 -5.63
N LYS A 129 -10.25 -10.54 -6.78
CA LYS A 129 -11.66 -10.56 -7.21
C LYS A 129 -12.17 -11.99 -7.39
N ARG A 130 -11.41 -12.86 -8.06
CA ARG A 130 -11.77 -14.30 -8.19
C ARG A 130 -11.88 -14.98 -6.83
N LYS A 131 -10.96 -14.67 -5.90
CA LYS A 131 -10.92 -15.20 -4.54
C LYS A 131 -12.01 -14.59 -3.63
N LYS A 132 -12.78 -13.59 -4.11
CA LYS A 132 -13.84 -12.88 -3.37
C LYS A 132 -13.32 -12.20 -2.10
N PHE A 133 -12.26 -11.42 -2.24
CA PHE A 133 -11.78 -10.55 -1.18
C PHE A 133 -12.85 -9.54 -0.74
N TYR A 134 -12.84 -9.16 0.54
CA TYR A 134 -13.80 -8.19 1.09
C TYR A 134 -13.65 -6.81 0.45
N LYS A 135 -12.41 -6.31 0.41
CA LYS A 135 -12.07 -5.02 -0.22
C LYS A 135 -10.65 -5.05 -0.77
N ILE A 136 -10.43 -4.25 -1.80
CA ILE A 136 -9.13 -4.01 -2.43
C ILE A 136 -8.81 -2.52 -2.29
N ILE A 137 -7.79 -2.21 -1.49
CA ILE A 137 -7.29 -0.85 -1.28
C ILE A 137 -6.01 -0.67 -2.07
N THR A 138 -5.87 0.44 -2.78
CA THR A 138 -4.69 0.74 -3.58
C THR A 138 -4.10 2.09 -3.18
N LEU A 139 -2.77 2.17 -3.12
CA LEU A 139 -2.02 3.40 -2.94
C LEU A 139 -1.20 3.64 -4.22
N THR A 140 -1.42 4.79 -4.87
CA THR A 140 -0.81 5.10 -6.16
C THR A 140 -0.33 6.56 -6.23
N GLY A 141 0.47 6.86 -7.24
CA GLY A 141 0.96 8.22 -7.54
C GLY A 141 1.02 8.46 -9.04
N PHE A 142 1.95 9.33 -9.48
CA PHE A 142 2.17 9.71 -10.87
C PHE A 142 0.88 10.11 -11.61
N ASP A 143 0.50 9.33 -12.60
CA ASP A 143 -0.67 9.60 -13.43
C ASP A 143 -1.98 9.41 -12.63
N SER A 144 -2.81 10.45 -12.63
CA SER A 144 -4.11 10.41 -11.96
C SER A 144 -5.09 9.40 -12.59
N LYS A 145 -4.82 8.93 -13.79
CA LYS A 145 -5.59 7.93 -14.55
C LYS A 145 -4.90 6.56 -14.60
N ASN A 146 -3.92 6.30 -13.71
CA ASN A 146 -3.21 5.03 -13.74
C ASN A 146 -4.15 3.81 -13.56
N PRO A 147 -3.80 2.65 -14.17
CA PRO A 147 -4.70 1.48 -14.19
C PRO A 147 -5.05 0.93 -12.82
N LEU A 148 -4.09 0.90 -11.87
CA LEU A 148 -4.32 0.32 -10.56
C LEU A 148 -5.30 1.14 -9.71
N LYS A 149 -5.25 2.48 -9.84
CA LYS A 149 -6.19 3.39 -9.18
C LYS A 149 -7.63 3.07 -9.52
N GLN A 150 -7.91 2.70 -10.77
CA GLN A 150 -9.26 2.44 -11.27
C GLN A 150 -9.78 1.04 -10.91
N LYS A 151 -8.93 0.15 -10.42
CA LYS A 151 -9.27 -1.27 -10.19
C LYS A 151 -9.56 -1.62 -8.74
N GLY A 152 -9.11 -0.79 -7.77
CA GLY A 152 -9.39 -0.95 -6.35
C GLY A 152 -10.78 -0.42 -5.96
N ASP A 153 -11.30 -0.90 -4.82
CA ASP A 153 -12.54 -0.36 -4.23
C ASP A 153 -12.31 1.03 -3.62
N LEU A 154 -11.13 1.24 -3.07
CA LEU A 154 -10.66 2.53 -2.54
C LEU A 154 -9.23 2.79 -3.01
N ASN A 155 -8.96 4.04 -3.34
CA ASN A 155 -7.62 4.46 -3.73
C ASN A 155 -7.22 5.75 -3.03
N ILE A 156 -6.00 5.79 -2.49
CA ILE A 156 -5.29 7.02 -2.13
C ILE A 156 -4.29 7.31 -3.25
N TRP A 157 -4.41 8.48 -3.85
CA TRP A 157 -3.53 8.92 -4.91
C TRP A 157 -2.67 10.09 -4.46
N VAL A 158 -1.35 9.96 -4.59
CA VAL A 158 -0.38 10.99 -4.26
C VAL A 158 -0.03 11.77 -5.53
N ASN A 159 -0.36 13.06 -5.54
CA ASN A 159 -0.05 13.95 -6.67
C ASN A 159 1.43 14.34 -6.66
N SER A 160 2.26 13.46 -7.17
CA SER A 160 3.70 13.69 -7.36
C SER A 160 4.22 12.88 -8.54
N LYS A 161 5.34 13.34 -9.13
CA LYS A 161 6.10 12.62 -10.16
C LYS A 161 7.43 12.07 -9.63
N SER A 162 7.66 12.12 -8.33
CA SER A 162 8.86 11.61 -7.67
C SER A 162 8.54 10.32 -6.91
N TYR A 163 9.28 9.25 -7.18
CA TYR A 163 9.13 7.99 -6.44
C TYR A 163 9.29 8.18 -4.94
N ASN A 164 10.35 8.88 -4.52
CA ASN A 164 10.63 9.07 -3.09
C ASN A 164 9.52 9.86 -2.38
N MET A 165 8.96 10.89 -3.01
CA MET A 165 7.83 11.65 -2.46
C MET A 165 6.60 10.79 -2.30
N ILE A 166 6.29 9.98 -3.32
CA ILE A 166 5.13 9.09 -3.31
C ILE A 166 5.30 7.99 -2.26
N GLU A 167 6.44 7.33 -2.22
CA GLU A 167 6.71 6.23 -1.29
C GLU A 167 6.71 6.70 0.16
N ASN A 168 7.38 7.80 0.48
CA ASN A 168 7.34 8.38 1.83
C ASN A 168 5.93 8.80 2.24
N THR A 169 5.14 9.33 1.30
CA THR A 169 3.74 9.69 1.58
C THR A 169 2.87 8.44 1.77
N HIS A 170 3.07 7.36 1.01
CA HIS A 170 2.39 6.09 1.23
C HIS A 170 2.71 5.51 2.61
N GLN A 171 3.99 5.54 3.02
CA GLN A 171 4.40 5.11 4.35
C GLN A 171 3.73 5.95 5.44
N PHE A 172 3.74 7.27 5.29
CA PHE A 172 3.06 8.18 6.22
C PHE A 172 1.58 7.82 6.40
N ILE A 173 0.84 7.59 5.31
CA ILE A 173 -0.59 7.22 5.37
C ILE A 173 -0.80 5.90 6.13
N LEU A 174 0.01 4.90 5.84
CA LEU A 174 -0.14 3.58 6.45
C LEU A 174 0.18 3.61 7.94
N LEU A 175 1.24 4.33 8.35
CA LEU A 175 1.59 4.48 9.77
C LEU A 175 0.58 5.36 10.51
N LEU A 176 0.04 6.40 9.87
CA LEU A 176 -1.08 7.17 10.41
C LEU A 176 -2.28 6.27 10.74
N LEU A 177 -2.63 5.32 9.86
CA LEU A 177 -3.71 4.37 10.11
C LEU A 177 -3.41 3.47 11.32
N VAL A 178 -2.17 3.01 11.48
CA VAL A 178 -1.74 2.24 12.67
C VAL A 178 -1.89 3.07 13.94
N ASP A 179 -1.42 4.31 13.94
CA ASP A 179 -1.52 5.20 15.10
C ASP A 179 -2.97 5.51 15.48
N MET A 180 -3.83 5.73 14.49
CA MET A 180 -5.27 5.91 14.71
C MET A 180 -5.90 4.67 15.36
N ILE A 181 -5.54 3.46 14.89
CA ILE A 181 -6.04 2.20 15.47
C ILE A 181 -5.54 2.02 16.90
N LYS A 182 -4.28 2.34 17.18
CA LYS A 182 -3.68 2.27 18.52
C LYS A 182 -4.40 3.19 19.51
N LYS A 183 -4.81 4.38 19.06
CA LYS A 183 -5.55 5.34 19.91
C LYS A 183 -6.94 4.86 20.30
N LEU A 184 -7.59 4.00 19.50
CA LEU A 184 -8.90 3.42 19.87
C LEU A 184 -8.83 2.40 21.02
N LYS A 185 -7.63 1.95 21.39
CA LYS A 185 -7.42 0.95 22.43
C LYS A 185 -7.09 1.56 23.80
N LYS A 186 -6.89 2.87 23.83
CA LYS A 186 -6.72 3.65 25.07
C LYS A 186 -8.07 4.20 25.50
#